data_cd71d1784f7cbcdd5070f12750af5555
#
_entry.id   cd71d1784f7cbcdd5070f12750af5555
#
_cell.length_a   1.000
_cell.length_b   1.000
_cell.length_c   1.000
_cell.angle_alpha   90.00
_cell.angle_beta   90.00
_cell.angle_gamma   90.00
#
_symmetry.space_group_name_H-M   'P 1'
#
loop_
_entity.id
_entity.type
_entity.pdbx_description
1 polymer ?
#
loop_
_entity_poly.entity_id
_entity_poly.type
_entity_poly.pdbx_seq_one_letter_code
_entity_poly.pdbx_strand_id
1 'polypeptide(L)'
;MFTRILLLLLVFVSGVSSASLLSQKRLPAQYMQTTEDAAIWAQVGNNVINVGNVRAGQILAVVPAAADYYEFRFGFGTGFIDKGHLEPVQGKQRVEDGLGDLNKPLSNQNLVTWKDTPVYNDADNGSAPFGTLSANLRYPILNKLKDRLNQTWFQIRIGNRLAWVSSLDAQEDHGIPVMTYHHILRDEENTRFRHTSTTTSVRAFSNQMTWLRDQGYTTLSRYELEGYLRNKVNLPARSVVITFDDGLKSVNRY
;
A
#
# COMPACT_ATOMS: atom_id res chain seq x y z
N MET A 1 16.07 7.57 15.18
CA MET A 1 15.65 6.75 14.04
C MET A 1 14.61 7.45 13.16
N PHE A 2 13.53 8.02 13.71
CA PHE A 2 12.49 8.77 12.97
C PHE A 2 12.99 9.96 12.13
N THR A 3 14.00 10.68 12.59
CA THR A 3 14.50 11.91 11.92
C THR A 3 15.19 11.62 10.57
N ARG A 4 15.76 10.43 10.39
CA ARG A 4 16.46 10.07 9.13
C ARG A 4 15.50 9.70 8.00
N ILE A 5 14.36 9.11 8.30
CA ILE A 5 13.33 8.74 7.31
C ILE A 5 12.65 10.00 6.75
N LEU A 6 12.45 11.02 7.59
CA LEU A 6 11.87 12.30 7.17
C LEU A 6 12.78 13.06 6.17
N LEU A 7 14.11 12.94 6.33
CA LEU A 7 15.06 13.57 5.40
C LEU A 7 15.03 12.94 4.00
N LEU A 8 14.74 11.63 3.91
CA LEU A 8 14.59 10.94 2.63
C LEU A 8 13.37 11.43 1.85
N LEU A 9 12.28 11.77 2.54
CA LEU A 9 11.06 12.31 1.94
C LEU A 9 11.26 13.71 1.35
N LEU A 10 12.04 14.56 2.00
CA LEU A 10 12.30 15.93 1.54
C LEU A 10 13.10 15.98 0.22
N VAL A 11 13.95 15.00 -0.04
CA VAL A 11 14.70 14.89 -1.30
C VAL A 11 13.81 14.43 -2.47
N PHE A 12 12.73 13.67 -2.20
CA PHE A 12 11.81 13.19 -3.25
C PHE A 12 10.71 14.20 -3.62
N VAL A 13 10.30 15.08 -2.73
CA VAL A 13 9.18 16.03 -2.97
C VAL A 13 9.64 17.31 -3.66
N SER A 14 10.92 17.68 -3.55
CA SER A 14 11.45 18.93 -4.13
C SER A 14 11.97 18.82 -5.57
N GLY A 15 11.86 17.67 -6.22
CA GLY A 15 12.51 17.36 -7.50
C GLY A 15 11.60 17.17 -8.71
N VAL A 16 10.37 17.70 -8.76
CA VAL A 16 9.59 17.72 -10.02
C VAL A 16 9.68 19.13 -10.64
N SER A 17 10.87 19.50 -11.00
CA SER A 17 11.10 20.49 -12.06
C SER A 17 11.14 19.77 -13.39
N SER A 18 10.33 20.24 -14.32
CA SER A 18 10.25 19.77 -15.71
C SER A 18 11.55 20.06 -16.46
N ALA A 19 12.54 19.20 -16.30
CA ALA A 19 13.76 19.29 -17.07
C ALA A 19 14.29 17.89 -17.34
N SER A 20 14.18 17.51 -18.61
CA SER A 20 14.93 16.44 -19.29
C SER A 20 14.83 15.04 -18.65
N LEU A 21 14.03 14.20 -19.26
CA LEU A 21 14.15 12.74 -19.32
C LEU A 21 15.54 12.33 -19.91
N LEU A 22 16.61 12.69 -19.24
CA LEU A 22 17.85 11.97 -19.39
C LEU A 22 17.60 10.63 -18.71
N SER A 23 17.62 9.55 -19.50
CA SER A 23 17.64 8.17 -19.06
C SER A 23 18.65 8.04 -17.91
N GLN A 24 18.18 8.15 -16.67
CA GLN A 24 19.01 7.76 -15.55
C GLN A 24 19.26 6.27 -15.73
N LYS A 25 20.50 5.94 -16.07
CA LYS A 25 20.98 4.57 -16.19
C LYS A 25 20.63 3.86 -14.88
N ARG A 26 19.57 3.03 -14.90
CA ARG A 26 19.17 2.26 -13.72
C ARG A 26 20.39 1.45 -13.29
N LEU A 27 20.80 1.63 -12.05
CA LEU A 27 21.84 0.80 -11.46
C LEU A 27 21.39 -0.67 -11.55
N PRO A 28 22.29 -1.59 -11.87
CA PRO A 28 21.95 -3.00 -11.93
C PRO A 28 21.46 -3.47 -10.55
N ALA A 29 20.45 -4.31 -10.55
CA ALA A 29 20.01 -4.96 -9.31
C ALA A 29 21.13 -5.86 -8.78
N GLN A 30 21.29 -5.85 -7.47
CA GLN A 30 22.24 -6.68 -6.73
C GLN A 30 21.44 -7.69 -5.89
N TYR A 31 21.95 -8.92 -5.83
CA TYR A 31 21.38 -9.93 -4.96
C TYR A 31 22.01 -9.82 -3.58
N MET A 32 21.19 -9.50 -2.61
CA MET A 32 21.57 -9.33 -1.22
C MET A 32 20.78 -10.31 -0.35
N GLN A 33 21.43 -10.84 0.66
CA GLN A 33 20.81 -11.73 1.64
C GLN A 33 20.62 -10.98 2.96
N THR A 34 19.46 -11.16 3.58
CA THR A 34 19.19 -10.62 4.91
C THR A 34 20.00 -11.37 5.97
N THR A 35 20.76 -10.64 6.79
CA THR A 35 21.55 -11.20 7.91
C THR A 35 20.71 -11.43 9.15
N GLU A 36 19.62 -10.68 9.28
CA GLU A 36 18.64 -10.75 10.34
C GLU A 36 17.26 -10.37 9.81
N ASP A 37 16.22 -10.42 10.63
CA ASP A 37 14.87 -9.97 10.25
C ASP A 37 14.89 -8.47 9.92
N ALA A 38 14.59 -8.13 8.70
CA ALA A 38 14.73 -6.76 8.18
C ALA A 38 13.36 -6.13 7.92
N ALA A 39 13.15 -4.96 8.49
CA ALA A 39 11.93 -4.18 8.27
C ALA A 39 11.87 -3.64 6.84
N ILE A 40 10.68 -3.71 6.24
CA ILE A 40 10.37 -3.08 4.95
C ILE A 40 9.65 -1.76 5.21
N TRP A 41 10.14 -0.69 4.62
CA TRP A 41 9.52 0.63 4.62
C TRP A 41 9.00 0.94 3.23
N ALA A 42 7.81 1.49 3.11
CA ALA A 42 7.25 1.90 1.81
C ALA A 42 6.33 3.12 1.96
N GLN A 43 6.13 3.81 0.84
CA GLN A 43 5.14 4.86 0.77
C GLN A 43 3.74 4.23 0.65
N VAL A 44 2.85 4.63 1.55
CA VAL A 44 1.43 4.28 1.57
C VAL A 44 0.64 5.57 1.72
N GLY A 45 -0.11 5.96 0.70
CA GLY A 45 -0.64 7.31 0.59
C GLY A 45 0.49 8.34 0.62
N ASN A 46 0.39 9.31 1.50
CA ASN A 46 1.40 10.38 1.68
C ASN A 46 2.44 10.06 2.76
N ASN A 47 2.39 8.87 3.39
CA ASN A 47 3.27 8.52 4.49
C ASN A 47 4.23 7.40 4.10
N VAL A 48 5.44 7.43 4.69
CA VAL A 48 6.35 6.28 4.69
C VAL A 48 6.18 5.54 6.00
N ILE A 49 5.75 4.30 5.92
CA ILE A 49 5.45 3.47 7.09
C ILE A 49 6.15 2.11 6.98
N ASN A 50 6.26 1.41 8.10
CA ASN A 50 6.63 0.01 8.09
C ASN A 50 5.48 -0.81 7.49
N VAL A 51 5.78 -1.54 6.41
CA VAL A 51 4.80 -2.35 5.66
C VAL A 51 5.01 -3.85 5.83
N GLY A 52 5.94 -4.24 6.69
CA GLY A 52 6.24 -5.62 6.98
C GLY A 52 7.71 -5.87 7.25
N ASN A 53 8.10 -7.13 7.16
CA ASN A 53 9.48 -7.55 7.29
C ASN A 53 9.81 -8.70 6.33
N VAL A 54 11.09 -8.93 6.14
CA VAL A 54 11.67 -10.13 5.53
C VAL A 54 12.55 -10.81 6.58
N ARG A 55 12.41 -12.11 6.73
CA ARG A 55 13.20 -12.89 7.70
C ARG A 55 14.68 -12.98 7.31
N ALA A 56 15.49 -13.32 8.28
CA ALA A 56 16.91 -13.64 8.08
C ALA A 56 17.10 -14.73 7.01
N GLY A 57 18.21 -14.66 6.28
CA GLY A 57 18.58 -15.64 5.26
C GLY A 57 17.84 -15.53 3.92
N GLN A 58 17.00 -14.51 3.72
CA GLN A 58 16.25 -14.34 2.49
C GLN A 58 17.02 -13.54 1.44
N ILE A 59 16.97 -13.98 0.19
CA ILE A 59 17.64 -13.30 -0.93
C ILE A 59 16.65 -12.41 -1.64
N LEU A 60 17.05 -11.15 -1.84
CA LEU A 60 16.30 -10.12 -2.57
C LEU A 60 17.18 -9.50 -3.65
N ALA A 61 16.59 -9.20 -4.81
CA ALA A 61 17.21 -8.32 -5.78
C ALA A 61 16.86 -6.88 -5.43
N VAL A 62 17.85 -6.09 -5.11
CA VAL A 62 17.72 -4.71 -4.65
C VAL A 62 18.62 -3.78 -5.44
N VAL A 63 18.27 -2.50 -5.48
CA VAL A 63 19.05 -1.45 -6.14
C VAL A 63 19.53 -0.49 -5.05
N PRO A 64 20.78 -0.03 -5.07
CA PRO A 64 21.24 0.99 -4.15
C PRO A 64 20.37 2.25 -4.23
N ALA A 65 19.81 2.66 -3.11
CA ALA A 65 19.08 3.91 -2.96
C ALA A 65 19.93 4.97 -2.25
N ALA A 66 19.38 6.17 -2.09
CA ALA A 66 20.02 7.21 -1.34
C ALA A 66 20.26 6.82 0.13
N ALA A 67 21.31 7.39 0.75
CA ALA A 67 21.72 7.12 2.12
C ALA A 67 21.97 5.62 2.40
N ASP A 68 21.42 5.12 3.52
CA ASP A 68 21.70 3.81 4.08
C ASP A 68 20.67 2.74 3.66
N TYR A 69 19.97 2.92 2.52
CA TYR A 69 18.91 2.03 2.08
C TYR A 69 19.19 1.38 0.72
N TYR A 70 18.65 0.20 0.54
CA TYR A 70 18.37 -0.41 -0.76
C TYR A 70 16.89 -0.27 -1.07
N GLU A 71 16.56 -0.13 -2.35
CA GLU A 71 15.19 -0.12 -2.86
C GLU A 71 14.87 -1.36 -3.68
N PHE A 72 13.59 -1.75 -3.67
CA PHE A 72 13.04 -2.82 -4.48
C PHE A 72 11.55 -2.56 -4.75
N ARG A 73 10.98 -3.27 -5.70
CA ARG A 73 9.56 -3.09 -5.99
C ARG A 73 8.69 -3.68 -4.88
N PHE A 74 7.74 -2.89 -4.38
CA PHE A 74 6.79 -3.29 -3.36
C PHE A 74 5.38 -2.79 -3.72
N GLY A 75 4.49 -3.74 -4.06
CA GLY A 75 3.16 -3.40 -4.55
C GLY A 75 3.20 -2.52 -5.80
N PHE A 76 2.51 -1.39 -5.76
CA PHE A 76 2.54 -0.38 -6.83
C PHE A 76 3.72 0.58 -6.73
N GLY A 77 4.42 0.59 -5.61
CA GLY A 77 5.50 1.54 -5.32
C GLY A 77 6.84 0.88 -5.08
N THR A 78 7.64 1.54 -4.27
CA THR A 78 8.99 1.15 -3.88
C THR A 78 9.01 0.81 -2.40
N GLY A 79 9.64 -0.32 -2.07
CA GLY A 79 10.01 -0.70 -0.72
C GLY A 79 11.47 -0.38 -0.46
N PHE A 80 11.81 -0.12 0.79
CA PHE A 80 13.16 0.20 1.26
C PHE A 80 13.56 -0.71 2.41
N ILE A 81 14.80 -1.20 2.37
CA ILE A 81 15.43 -1.97 3.45
C ILE A 81 16.76 -1.29 3.80
N ASP A 82 17.08 -1.23 5.10
CA ASP A 82 18.35 -0.72 5.59
C ASP A 82 19.52 -1.61 5.11
N LYS A 83 20.59 -0.98 4.61
CA LYS A 83 21.81 -1.68 4.13
C LYS A 83 22.49 -2.49 5.21
N GLY A 84 22.37 -2.06 6.47
CA GLY A 84 22.98 -2.74 7.61
C GLY A 84 22.44 -4.15 7.85
N HIS A 85 21.25 -4.48 7.33
CA HIS A 85 20.63 -5.80 7.46
C HIS A 85 20.88 -6.72 6.25
N LEU A 86 21.73 -6.33 5.32
CA LEU A 86 21.93 -7.03 4.05
C LEU A 86 23.41 -7.25 3.76
N GLU A 87 23.75 -8.44 3.29
CA GLU A 87 25.08 -8.77 2.79
C GLU A 87 25.03 -9.27 1.34
N PRO A 88 26.10 -9.09 0.56
CA PRO A 88 26.18 -9.61 -0.80
C PRO A 88 26.10 -11.13 -0.83
N VAL A 89 25.28 -11.67 -1.73
CA VAL A 89 25.22 -13.11 -1.96
C VAL A 89 26.49 -13.56 -2.70
N GLN A 90 27.22 -14.51 -2.11
CA GLN A 90 28.40 -15.10 -2.75
C GLN A 90 27.97 -16.12 -3.82
N GLY A 91 28.47 -15.95 -5.05
CA GLY A 91 28.19 -16.82 -6.17
C GLY A 91 27.06 -16.32 -7.09
N LYS A 92 27.01 -16.85 -8.32
CA LYS A 92 25.95 -16.57 -9.29
C LYS A 92 24.70 -17.38 -8.94
N GLN A 93 23.93 -17.00 -7.97
CA GLN A 93 22.56 -17.50 -7.85
C GLN A 93 21.74 -16.85 -8.96
N ARG A 94 21.24 -17.68 -9.86
CA ARG A 94 20.28 -17.31 -10.88
C ARG A 94 18.96 -17.08 -10.15
N VAL A 95 18.66 -15.83 -9.85
CA VAL A 95 17.27 -15.47 -9.57
C VAL A 95 16.56 -15.59 -10.91
N GLU A 96 15.53 -16.39 -10.97
CA GLU A 96 14.79 -16.60 -12.20
C GLU A 96 14.27 -15.26 -12.70
N ASP A 97 14.91 -14.72 -13.73
CA ASP A 97 14.41 -13.64 -14.58
C ASP A 97 13.15 -14.09 -15.38
N GLY A 98 12.61 -15.25 -15.01
CA GLY A 98 11.43 -15.85 -15.61
C GLY A 98 10.11 -15.17 -15.29
N LEU A 99 10.18 -14.04 -14.60
CA LEU A 99 9.05 -13.15 -14.42
C LEU A 99 8.87 -12.32 -15.70
N GLY A 100 8.42 -12.93 -16.78
CA GLY A 100 7.92 -12.23 -17.96
C GLY A 100 7.07 -11.03 -17.53
N ASP A 101 6.58 -10.21 -18.39
CA ASP A 101 5.93 -8.91 -18.14
C ASP A 101 4.93 -8.88 -16.96
N LEU A 102 5.41 -9.21 -15.75
CA LEU A 102 4.70 -9.19 -14.46
C LEU A 102 4.42 -7.75 -13.99
N ASN A 103 4.53 -6.79 -14.91
CA ASN A 103 4.12 -5.42 -14.70
C ASN A 103 2.61 -5.23 -14.75
N LYS A 104 1.85 -6.27 -15.12
CA LYS A 104 0.39 -6.22 -15.06
C LYS A 104 -0.09 -7.02 -13.85
N PRO A 105 -0.48 -6.34 -12.76
CA PRO A 105 -1.37 -6.97 -11.80
C PRO A 105 -2.63 -7.45 -12.53
N LEU A 106 -3.27 -8.49 -12.01
CA LEU A 106 -4.62 -8.83 -12.46
C LEU A 106 -5.44 -7.56 -12.35
N SER A 107 -5.97 -7.06 -13.46
CA SER A 107 -6.58 -5.75 -13.55
C SER A 107 -7.55 -5.53 -12.40
N ASN A 108 -7.27 -4.53 -11.57
CA ASN A 108 -8.10 -4.05 -10.47
C ASN A 108 -8.39 -5.06 -9.33
N GLN A 109 -7.63 -6.15 -9.20
CA GLN A 109 -7.78 -7.06 -8.07
C GLN A 109 -6.67 -6.84 -7.05
N ASN A 110 -7.07 -6.51 -5.84
CA ASN A 110 -6.18 -6.34 -4.72
C ASN A 110 -6.60 -7.26 -3.56
N LEU A 111 -5.66 -7.55 -2.69
CA LEU A 111 -5.96 -8.07 -1.35
C LEU A 111 -5.86 -6.94 -0.33
N VAL A 112 -6.50 -7.13 0.81
CA VAL A 112 -6.37 -6.29 2.00
C VAL A 112 -5.92 -7.13 3.19
N THR A 113 -5.00 -6.59 3.98
CA THR A 113 -4.53 -7.20 5.22
C THR A 113 -5.19 -6.48 6.40
N TRP A 114 -5.93 -7.23 7.24
CA TRP A 114 -6.54 -6.68 8.45
C TRP A 114 -5.69 -6.93 9.71
N LYS A 115 -4.74 -7.82 9.60
CA LYS A 115 -3.75 -8.21 10.62
C LYS A 115 -2.40 -8.42 9.94
N ASP A 116 -1.35 -8.57 10.73
CA ASP A 116 -0.05 -8.97 10.22
C ASP A 116 -0.18 -10.33 9.52
N THR A 117 0.26 -10.38 8.28
CA THR A 117 -0.07 -11.43 7.33
C THR A 117 1.20 -12.09 6.84
N PRO A 118 1.40 -13.40 7.14
CA PRO A 118 2.59 -14.12 6.70
C PRO A 118 2.63 -14.28 5.19
N VAL A 119 3.83 -14.27 4.62
CA VAL A 119 4.10 -14.49 3.20
C VAL A 119 4.98 -15.71 2.99
N TYR A 120 4.61 -16.54 2.01
CA TYR A 120 5.22 -17.83 1.74
C TYR A 120 5.83 -17.89 0.35
N ASN A 121 6.82 -18.78 0.17
CA ASN A 121 7.39 -19.06 -1.15
C ASN A 121 6.43 -19.85 -2.03
N ASP A 122 5.65 -20.73 -1.43
CA ASP A 122 4.69 -21.61 -2.07
C ASP A 122 3.29 -21.41 -1.48
N ALA A 123 2.26 -21.80 -2.23
CA ALA A 123 0.87 -21.78 -1.77
C ALA A 123 0.61 -22.98 -0.83
N ASP A 124 1.34 -23.01 0.29
CA ASP A 124 1.32 -24.09 1.27
C ASP A 124 1.57 -23.54 2.69
N ASN A 125 0.69 -23.91 3.62
CA ASN A 125 0.83 -23.57 5.05
C ASN A 125 1.86 -24.45 5.80
N GLY A 126 2.35 -25.51 5.18
CA GLY A 126 3.34 -26.41 5.78
C GLY A 126 4.77 -25.84 5.78
N SER A 127 5.04 -24.86 4.94
CA SER A 127 6.33 -24.18 4.86
C SER A 127 6.42 -23.01 5.85
N ALA A 128 7.64 -22.65 6.27
CA ALA A 128 7.85 -21.46 7.07
C ALA A 128 7.67 -20.19 6.21
N PRO A 129 6.97 -19.16 6.69
CA PRO A 129 6.88 -17.90 5.99
C PRO A 129 8.26 -17.24 5.91
N PHE A 130 8.56 -16.59 4.79
CA PHE A 130 9.83 -15.87 4.61
C PHE A 130 9.75 -14.39 5.02
N GLY A 131 8.57 -13.90 5.38
CA GLY A 131 8.33 -12.55 5.83
C GLY A 131 6.90 -12.35 6.28
N THR A 132 6.56 -11.11 6.55
CA THR A 132 5.22 -10.70 7.00
C THR A 132 4.87 -9.36 6.37
N LEU A 133 3.63 -9.20 5.88
CA LEU A 133 3.04 -7.91 5.56
C LEU A 133 2.38 -7.34 6.82
N SER A 134 2.53 -6.05 7.06
CA SER A 134 1.83 -5.37 8.15
C SER A 134 0.32 -5.33 7.90
N ALA A 135 -0.43 -5.18 8.98
CA ALA A 135 -1.87 -4.92 8.90
C ALA A 135 -2.18 -3.62 8.15
N ASN A 136 -3.42 -3.49 7.69
CA ASN A 136 -3.96 -2.29 7.03
C ASN A 136 -3.26 -1.92 5.72
N LEU A 137 -2.87 -2.91 4.91
CA LEU A 137 -2.32 -2.72 3.57
C LEU A 137 -3.32 -3.15 2.49
N ARG A 138 -3.25 -2.46 1.35
CA ARG A 138 -3.90 -2.84 0.09
C ARG A 138 -2.80 -3.21 -0.89
N TYR A 139 -2.85 -4.43 -1.44
CA TYR A 139 -1.75 -4.99 -2.22
C TYR A 139 -2.25 -5.64 -3.52
N PRO A 140 -1.62 -5.39 -4.67
CA PRO A 140 -2.07 -5.97 -5.94
C PRO A 140 -1.88 -7.48 -5.98
N ILE A 141 -2.90 -8.18 -6.47
CA ILE A 141 -2.87 -9.62 -6.73
C ILE A 141 -2.36 -9.85 -8.15
N LEU A 142 -1.38 -10.74 -8.29
CA LEU A 142 -0.85 -11.16 -9.58
C LEU A 142 -1.54 -12.42 -10.10
N ASN A 143 -1.91 -13.32 -9.21
CA ASN A 143 -2.56 -14.58 -9.55
C ASN A 143 -3.35 -15.11 -8.35
N LYS A 144 -4.25 -16.05 -8.60
CA LYS A 144 -5.00 -16.78 -7.59
C LYS A 144 -4.95 -18.26 -7.90
N LEU A 145 -4.81 -19.08 -6.88
CA LEU A 145 -4.97 -20.52 -7.02
C LEU A 145 -5.75 -21.06 -5.82
N LYS A 146 -6.33 -22.24 -5.99
CA LYS A 146 -6.89 -23.04 -4.91
C LYS A 146 -6.01 -24.25 -4.69
N ASP A 147 -5.66 -24.50 -3.44
CA ASP A 147 -4.92 -25.69 -3.05
C ASP A 147 -5.83 -26.94 -3.01
N ARG A 148 -5.26 -28.07 -2.64
CA ARG A 148 -5.98 -29.36 -2.54
C ARG A 148 -7.09 -29.35 -1.48
N LEU A 149 -7.04 -28.44 -0.51
CA LEU A 149 -8.04 -28.26 0.54
C LEU A 149 -9.10 -27.21 0.14
N ASN A 150 -9.11 -26.77 -1.14
CA ASN A 150 -9.98 -25.73 -1.66
C ASN A 150 -9.76 -24.35 -1.01
N GLN A 151 -8.63 -24.14 -0.33
CA GLN A 151 -8.23 -22.83 0.21
C GLN A 151 -7.70 -21.96 -0.93
N THR A 152 -8.15 -20.71 -0.98
CA THR A 152 -7.63 -19.73 -1.95
C THR A 152 -6.31 -19.14 -1.47
N TRP A 153 -5.37 -19.00 -2.39
CA TRP A 153 -4.10 -18.35 -2.21
C TRP A 153 -3.97 -17.20 -3.20
N PHE A 154 -3.46 -16.09 -2.71
CA PHE A 154 -3.19 -14.89 -3.52
C PHE A 154 -1.69 -14.80 -3.79
N GLN A 155 -1.33 -14.67 -5.05
CA GLN A 155 0.05 -14.42 -5.44
C GLN A 155 0.28 -12.92 -5.50
N ILE A 156 1.34 -12.46 -4.83
CA ILE A 156 1.79 -11.08 -4.81
C ILE A 156 3.27 -11.00 -5.19
N ARG A 157 3.80 -9.79 -5.31
CA ARG A 157 5.19 -9.56 -5.62
C ARG A 157 5.90 -8.77 -4.52
N ILE A 158 7.02 -9.30 -4.05
CA ILE A 158 7.93 -8.61 -3.15
C ILE A 158 9.31 -8.57 -3.81
N GLY A 159 9.68 -7.40 -4.32
CA GLY A 159 10.88 -7.25 -5.13
C GLY A 159 10.82 -8.07 -6.43
N ASN A 160 11.80 -8.92 -6.64
CA ASN A 160 11.88 -9.87 -7.74
C ASN A 160 11.26 -11.24 -7.40
N ARG A 161 10.73 -11.41 -6.18
CA ARG A 161 10.13 -12.67 -5.72
C ARG A 161 8.62 -12.67 -5.89
N LEU A 162 8.09 -13.81 -6.28
CA LEU A 162 6.68 -14.13 -6.11
C LEU A 162 6.49 -14.65 -4.68
N ALA A 163 5.41 -14.24 -4.07
CA ALA A 163 5.02 -14.61 -2.72
C ALA A 163 3.56 -15.02 -2.69
N TRP A 164 3.21 -15.90 -1.79
CA TRP A 164 1.85 -16.38 -1.61
C TRP A 164 1.31 -15.94 -0.25
N VAL A 165 0.06 -15.52 -0.26
CA VAL A 165 -0.71 -15.11 0.92
C VAL A 165 -1.98 -15.94 0.98
N SER A 166 -2.26 -16.50 2.16
CA SER A 166 -3.45 -17.31 2.40
C SER A 166 -4.71 -16.44 2.52
N SER A 167 -5.82 -16.91 1.95
CA SER A 167 -7.13 -16.28 2.17
C SER A 167 -7.65 -16.39 3.62
N LEU A 168 -6.97 -17.14 4.49
CA LEU A 168 -7.25 -17.14 5.94
C LEU A 168 -6.66 -15.91 6.64
N ASP A 169 -5.67 -15.27 6.02
CA ASP A 169 -4.93 -14.16 6.61
C ASP A 169 -5.19 -12.82 5.90
N ALA A 170 -5.60 -12.85 4.64
CA ALA A 170 -5.96 -11.68 3.84
C ALA A 170 -7.26 -11.92 3.07
N GLN A 171 -7.92 -10.85 2.66
CA GLN A 171 -9.17 -10.90 1.91
C GLN A 171 -9.03 -10.17 0.58
N GLU A 172 -9.90 -10.53 -0.38
CA GLU A 172 -10.03 -9.71 -1.58
C GLU A 172 -10.57 -8.33 -1.23
N ASP A 173 -10.00 -7.33 -1.88
CA ASP A 173 -10.45 -5.96 -1.74
C ASP A 173 -11.74 -5.75 -2.53
N HIS A 174 -12.78 -5.29 -1.87
CA HIS A 174 -14.06 -4.93 -2.48
C HIS A 174 -14.12 -3.49 -2.99
N GLY A 175 -13.00 -2.78 -2.95
CA GLY A 175 -12.86 -1.41 -3.41
C GLY A 175 -12.84 -0.37 -2.29
N ILE A 176 -12.79 0.89 -2.70
CA ILE A 176 -12.73 2.03 -1.79
C ILE A 176 -14.13 2.62 -1.68
N PRO A 177 -14.75 2.67 -0.50
CA PRO A 177 -16.06 3.29 -0.32
C PRO A 177 -15.99 4.79 -0.62
N VAL A 178 -17.02 5.30 -1.27
CA VAL A 178 -17.23 6.73 -1.50
C VAL A 178 -18.46 7.18 -0.74
N MET A 179 -18.28 8.16 0.14
CA MET A 179 -19.36 8.80 0.89
C MET A 179 -19.63 10.18 0.30
N THR A 180 -20.83 10.39 -0.23
CA THR A 180 -21.24 11.64 -0.86
C THR A 180 -22.20 12.40 0.03
N TYR A 181 -21.88 13.65 0.30
CA TYR A 181 -22.71 14.59 1.06
C TYR A 181 -23.15 15.76 0.20
N HIS A 182 -24.29 16.35 0.55
CA HIS A 182 -24.80 17.58 -0.09
C HIS A 182 -24.98 18.65 0.99
N HIS A 183 -26.18 18.79 1.57
CA HIS A 183 -26.40 19.70 2.67
C HIS A 183 -25.89 19.13 4.00
N ILE A 184 -25.10 19.93 4.72
CA ILE A 184 -24.80 19.68 6.13
C ILE A 184 -25.40 20.86 6.92
N LEU A 185 -26.47 20.62 7.70
CA LEU A 185 -27.23 21.65 8.39
C LEU A 185 -27.47 21.26 9.84
N ARG A 186 -27.55 22.28 10.71
CA ARG A 186 -28.09 22.07 12.08
C ARG A 186 -29.60 21.82 11.99
N ASP A 187 -30.12 21.06 12.92
CA ASP A 187 -31.53 20.72 12.93
C ASP A 187 -32.42 21.97 13.00
N GLU A 188 -31.96 23.02 13.70
CA GLU A 188 -32.68 24.31 13.84
C GLU A 188 -32.64 25.12 12.52
N GLU A 189 -31.59 25.02 11.76
CA GLU A 189 -31.40 25.72 10.47
C GLU A 189 -32.13 25.03 9.32
N ASN A 190 -32.38 23.71 9.46
CA ASN A 190 -33.00 22.91 8.44
C ASN A 190 -34.52 23.08 8.38
N THR A 191 -35.00 24.20 7.91
CA THR A 191 -36.44 24.48 7.78
C THR A 191 -37.05 23.93 6.48
N ARG A 192 -36.26 23.76 5.41
CA ARG A 192 -36.75 23.43 4.06
C ARG A 192 -36.43 22.00 3.60
N PHE A 193 -35.41 21.38 4.15
CA PHE A 193 -34.87 20.11 3.63
C PHE A 193 -34.97 18.96 4.61
N ARG A 194 -35.89 19.04 5.59
CA ARG A 194 -36.03 18.05 6.69
C ARG A 194 -36.36 16.64 6.22
N HIS A 195 -36.94 16.52 5.03
CA HIS A 195 -37.39 15.24 4.49
C HIS A 195 -36.66 14.84 3.21
N THR A 196 -35.53 15.48 2.90
CA THR A 196 -34.72 15.13 1.74
C THR A 196 -33.58 14.20 2.12
N SER A 197 -33.36 13.17 1.32
CA SER A 197 -32.24 12.23 1.51
C SER A 197 -30.86 12.88 1.29
N THR A 198 -30.83 14.10 0.74
CA THR A 198 -29.60 14.85 0.45
C THR A 198 -29.15 15.73 1.62
N THR A 199 -29.84 15.70 2.76
CA THR A 199 -29.47 16.51 3.93
C THR A 199 -28.99 15.62 5.07
N THR A 200 -27.81 15.91 5.56
CA THR A 200 -27.22 15.29 6.77
C THR A 200 -27.15 16.33 7.87
N SER A 201 -27.59 15.99 9.10
CA SER A 201 -27.41 16.91 10.22
C SER A 201 -25.94 17.03 10.61
N VAL A 202 -25.53 18.20 11.12
CA VAL A 202 -24.17 18.44 11.64
C VAL A 202 -23.79 17.37 12.66
N ARG A 203 -24.71 16.99 13.53
CA ARG A 203 -24.49 15.94 14.53
C ARG A 203 -24.24 14.58 13.89
N ALA A 204 -25.04 14.18 12.89
CA ALA A 204 -24.88 12.92 12.20
C ALA A 204 -23.55 12.87 11.43
N PHE A 205 -23.21 13.96 10.73
CA PHE A 205 -21.93 14.09 10.04
C PHE A 205 -20.74 13.96 11.01
N SER A 206 -20.75 14.69 12.12
CA SER A 206 -19.70 14.62 13.14
C SER A 206 -19.55 13.21 13.71
N ASN A 207 -20.67 12.52 13.99
CA ASN A 207 -20.62 11.14 14.47
C ASN A 207 -20.02 10.18 13.44
N GLN A 208 -20.34 10.34 12.15
CA GLN A 208 -19.79 9.54 11.07
C GLN A 208 -18.28 9.76 10.91
N MET A 209 -17.83 11.02 10.94
CA MET A 209 -16.40 11.35 10.90
C MET A 209 -15.63 10.81 12.11
N THR A 210 -16.22 10.93 13.28
CA THR A 210 -15.66 10.35 14.51
C THR A 210 -15.55 8.84 14.40
N TRP A 211 -16.59 8.16 13.93
CA TRP A 211 -16.57 6.72 13.73
C TRP A 211 -15.49 6.28 12.73
N LEU A 212 -15.38 6.96 11.59
CA LEU A 212 -14.34 6.67 10.59
C LEU A 212 -12.93 6.80 11.20
N ARG A 213 -12.68 7.89 11.94
CA ARG A 213 -11.42 8.10 12.64
C ARG A 213 -11.14 6.98 13.65
N ASP A 214 -12.11 6.65 14.48
CA ASP A 214 -11.96 5.67 15.56
C ASP A 214 -11.80 4.25 15.02
N GLN A 215 -12.33 3.97 13.83
CA GLN A 215 -12.10 2.73 13.09
C GLN A 215 -10.78 2.74 12.28
N GLY A 216 -10.01 3.83 12.33
CA GLY A 216 -8.72 3.94 11.66
C GLY A 216 -8.82 4.11 10.14
N TYR A 217 -9.93 4.66 9.64
CA TYR A 217 -10.05 5.01 8.24
C TYR A 217 -9.22 6.24 7.88
N THR A 218 -8.60 6.20 6.71
CA THR A 218 -7.88 7.31 6.10
C THR A 218 -8.72 7.89 4.97
N THR A 219 -9.02 9.19 5.03
CA THR A 219 -9.64 9.91 3.93
C THR A 219 -8.61 10.19 2.85
N LEU A 220 -8.96 9.83 1.62
CA LEU A 220 -8.07 10.00 0.47
C LEU A 220 -8.23 11.37 -0.15
N SER A 221 -7.11 12.01 -0.46
CA SER A 221 -7.06 13.13 -1.37
C SER A 221 -7.29 12.68 -2.82
N ARG A 222 -7.65 13.64 -3.70
CA ARG A 222 -7.76 13.40 -5.14
C ARG A 222 -6.47 12.82 -5.72
N TYR A 223 -5.32 13.31 -5.27
CA TYR A 223 -4.02 12.88 -5.80
C TYR A 223 -3.66 11.44 -5.39
N GLU A 224 -3.99 11.04 -4.17
CA GLU A 224 -3.82 9.66 -3.70
C GLU A 224 -4.71 8.70 -4.47
N LEU A 225 -6.00 9.06 -4.65
CA LEU A 225 -6.94 8.26 -5.44
C LEU A 225 -6.47 8.13 -6.89
N GLU A 226 -6.07 9.24 -7.54
CA GLU A 226 -5.55 9.23 -8.90
C GLU A 226 -4.27 8.38 -9.02
N GLY A 227 -3.35 8.53 -8.08
CA GLY A 227 -2.12 7.73 -8.02
C GLY A 227 -2.41 6.24 -7.89
N TYR A 228 -3.38 5.86 -7.07
CA TYR A 228 -3.83 4.49 -6.91
C TYR A 228 -4.47 3.93 -8.19
N LEU A 229 -5.40 4.66 -8.80
CA LEU A 229 -6.06 4.26 -10.05
C LEU A 229 -5.07 4.11 -11.22
N ARG A 230 -3.95 4.84 -11.17
CA ARG A 230 -2.84 4.72 -12.12
C ARG A 230 -1.79 3.67 -11.73
N ASN A 231 -2.03 2.90 -10.68
CA ASN A 231 -1.09 1.89 -10.17
C ASN A 231 0.29 2.46 -9.80
N LYS A 232 0.32 3.64 -9.17
CA LYS A 232 1.56 4.33 -8.78
C LYS A 232 1.74 4.46 -7.27
N VAL A 233 0.65 4.34 -6.50
CA VAL A 233 0.64 4.57 -5.05
C VAL A 233 -0.08 3.43 -4.35
N ASN A 234 0.52 2.89 -3.29
CA ASN A 234 -0.16 1.97 -2.38
C ASN A 234 -1.06 2.78 -1.44
N LEU A 235 -2.22 2.22 -1.09
CA LEU A 235 -3.15 2.83 -0.13
C LEU A 235 -3.39 1.92 1.06
N PRO A 236 -3.73 2.49 2.23
CA PRO A 236 -4.21 1.69 3.36
C PRO A 236 -5.46 0.88 3.00
N ALA A 237 -5.63 -0.29 3.61
CA ALA A 237 -6.84 -1.08 3.45
C ALA A 237 -8.09 -0.30 3.89
N ARG A 238 -7.99 0.40 5.04
CA ARG A 238 -9.05 1.30 5.53
C ARG A 238 -8.93 2.69 4.90
N SER A 239 -9.30 2.78 3.63
CA SER A 239 -9.38 4.05 2.88
C SER A 239 -10.82 4.39 2.55
N VAL A 240 -11.16 5.67 2.55
CA VAL A 240 -12.47 6.18 2.17
C VAL A 240 -12.31 7.47 1.38
N VAL A 241 -13.18 7.67 0.39
CA VAL A 241 -13.31 8.95 -0.33
C VAL A 241 -14.53 9.67 0.20
N ILE A 242 -14.40 10.95 0.52
CA ILE A 242 -15.51 11.81 0.93
C ILE A 242 -15.66 12.88 -0.13
N THR A 243 -16.89 13.01 -0.66
CA THR A 243 -17.24 14.04 -1.66
C THR A 243 -18.37 14.91 -1.15
N PHE A 244 -18.37 16.15 -1.61
CA PHE A 244 -19.42 17.13 -1.33
C PHE A 244 -19.91 17.67 -2.66
N ASP A 245 -21.17 17.39 -2.96
CA ASP A 245 -21.79 17.79 -4.22
C ASP A 245 -22.45 19.18 -4.10
N ASP A 246 -22.80 19.76 -5.24
CA ASP A 246 -23.51 21.03 -5.41
C ASP A 246 -22.79 22.30 -4.91
N GLY A 247 -21.58 22.20 -4.35
CA GLY A 247 -20.81 23.37 -3.89
C GLY A 247 -21.55 24.24 -2.85
N LEU A 248 -22.33 23.62 -1.98
CA LEU A 248 -23.24 24.30 -1.07
C LEU A 248 -22.50 25.03 0.06
N LYS A 249 -22.94 26.25 0.39
CA LYS A 249 -22.34 27.06 1.46
C LYS A 249 -22.32 26.36 2.83
N SER A 250 -23.27 25.46 3.09
CA SER A 250 -23.34 24.69 4.34
C SER A 250 -22.12 23.80 4.56
N VAL A 251 -21.52 23.28 3.50
CA VAL A 251 -20.30 22.45 3.57
C VAL A 251 -19.07 23.25 4.02
N ASN A 252 -18.99 24.52 3.64
CA ASN A 252 -17.88 25.40 4.05
C ASN A 252 -18.03 25.92 5.50
N ARG A 253 -19.18 25.71 6.10
CA ARG A 253 -19.53 26.29 7.39
C ARG A 253 -19.25 25.31 8.56
N TYR A 254 -19.35 24.05 8.28
CA TYR A 254 -19.23 22.95 9.23
C TYR A 254 -18.18 21.93 8.77
#